data_3daea3717bcb12234a12ba62a9b7f31e
#
_entry.id   3daea3717bcb12234a12ba62a9b7f31e
#
_cell.length_a   1.000
_cell.length_b   1.000
_cell.length_c   1.000
_cell.angle_alpha   90.00
_cell.angle_beta   90.00
_cell.angle_gamma   90.00
#
_symmetry.space_group_name_H-M   'P 1'
#
loop_
_entity.id
_entity.type
_entity.pdbx_description
1 polymer ?
#
loop_
_entity_poly.entity_id
_entity_poly.type
_entity_poly.pdbx_seq_one_letter_code
_entity_poly.pdbx_strand_id
1 'polypeptide(L)'
;MRGRSVFPVFLPACIAMAAMVNAQVDLNKAAKLRTPAQLNEKAPDTYKAKFETSKGDFVVAVHRDWAPLGADRFYNLVKNGFFDDGRFFRVIPRFMVQFGINGNPTVQSAWLNANLKDDPVKQSNKRGYITFATAGPNTRTTQVFINYADNARLDSQGFAPFGQVVSGMDVVDKLNSEYGERPNERNAYMLKGNAYVTKDFPNLDSVKKASIEKSGG
;
A
#
# COMPACT_ATOMS: atom_id res chain seq x y z
N MET A 1 37.35 -49.77 23.31
CA MET A 1 36.75 -48.53 23.83
C MET A 1 36.34 -47.68 22.65
N ARG A 2 35.01 -47.59 22.42
CA ARG A 2 34.45 -46.77 21.29
C ARG A 2 33.82 -45.53 21.96
N GLY A 3 34.47 -44.35 21.76
CA GLY A 3 33.93 -43.07 22.20
C GLY A 3 32.71 -42.66 21.42
N ARG A 4 31.57 -42.46 22.08
CA ARG A 4 30.36 -41.88 21.52
C ARG A 4 30.54 -40.35 21.59
N SER A 5 30.62 -39.71 20.40
CA SER A 5 30.53 -38.25 20.25
C SER A 5 29.07 -37.85 20.46
N VAL A 6 28.82 -37.05 21.48
CA VAL A 6 27.53 -36.43 21.76
C VAL A 6 27.56 -35.04 21.10
N PHE A 7 26.83 -34.87 19.99
CA PHE A 7 26.60 -33.56 19.42
C PHE A 7 25.43 -32.89 20.17
N PRO A 8 25.58 -31.67 20.72
CA PRO A 8 24.45 -30.99 21.34
C PRO A 8 23.49 -30.48 20.29
N VAL A 9 22.23 -30.89 20.38
CA VAL A 9 21.11 -30.39 19.58
C VAL A 9 20.68 -29.04 20.19
N PHE A 10 21.27 -27.93 19.71
CA PHE A 10 20.91 -26.57 20.15
C PHE A 10 20.03 -25.79 19.13
N LEU A 11 19.40 -26.45 18.16
CA LEU A 11 18.71 -25.77 17.03
C LEU A 11 17.22 -25.39 17.22
N PRO A 12 16.38 -25.98 18.11
CA PRO A 12 14.95 -25.61 18.14
C PRO A 12 14.62 -24.32 18.90
N ALA A 13 15.41 -23.93 19.90
CA ALA A 13 15.09 -22.79 20.77
C ALA A 13 15.25 -21.43 20.07
N CYS A 14 16.27 -21.25 19.23
CA CYS A 14 16.52 -20.00 18.52
C CYS A 14 15.44 -19.73 17.45
N ILE A 15 14.94 -20.77 16.75
CA ILE A 15 13.89 -20.62 15.73
C ILE A 15 12.57 -20.21 16.38
N ALA A 16 12.21 -20.82 17.52
CA ALA A 16 11.01 -20.47 18.26
C ALA A 16 11.04 -19.06 18.81
N MET A 17 12.19 -18.60 19.30
CA MET A 17 12.37 -17.25 19.82
C MET A 17 12.27 -16.18 18.72
N ALA A 18 12.86 -16.41 17.54
CA ALA A 18 12.74 -15.53 16.39
C ALA A 18 11.29 -15.44 15.87
N ALA A 19 10.54 -16.55 15.86
CA ALA A 19 9.14 -16.56 15.48
C ALA A 19 8.26 -15.77 16.45
N MET A 20 8.52 -15.86 17.75
CA MET A 20 7.80 -15.08 18.78
C MET A 20 8.08 -13.58 18.67
N VAL A 21 9.32 -13.19 18.41
CA VAL A 21 9.69 -11.78 18.22
C VAL A 21 9.00 -11.20 16.97
N ASN A 22 9.00 -11.93 15.86
CA ASN A 22 8.32 -11.49 14.64
C ASN A 22 6.80 -11.36 14.85
N ALA A 23 6.16 -12.33 15.51
CA ALA A 23 4.75 -12.26 15.85
C ALA A 23 4.40 -11.05 16.72
N GLN A 24 5.25 -10.72 17.71
CA GLN A 24 5.07 -9.55 18.57
C GLN A 24 5.23 -8.24 17.81
N VAL A 25 6.18 -8.15 16.87
CA VAL A 25 6.36 -6.99 15.98
C VAL A 25 5.13 -6.78 15.11
N ASP A 26 4.57 -7.84 14.54
CA ASP A 26 3.36 -7.77 13.70
C ASP A 26 2.13 -7.35 14.50
N LEU A 27 1.98 -7.84 15.74
CA LEU A 27 0.90 -7.42 16.63
C LEU A 27 0.99 -5.94 16.99
N ASN A 28 2.19 -5.45 17.34
CA ASN A 28 2.42 -4.05 17.67
C ASN A 28 2.16 -3.14 16.44
N LYS A 29 2.59 -3.55 15.26
CA LYS A 29 2.31 -2.86 14.00
C LYS A 29 0.81 -2.79 13.73
N ALA A 30 0.10 -3.91 13.83
CA ALA A 30 -1.34 -3.96 13.64
C ALA A 30 -2.08 -3.10 14.67
N ALA A 31 -1.63 -3.07 15.92
CA ALA A 31 -2.20 -2.21 16.98
C ALA A 31 -2.06 -0.72 16.63
N LYS A 32 -0.86 -0.29 16.20
CA LYS A 32 -0.60 1.09 15.77
C LYS A 32 -1.44 1.50 14.58
N LEU A 33 -1.58 0.60 13.59
CA LEU A 33 -2.40 0.86 12.40
C LEU A 33 -3.91 0.95 12.68
N ARG A 34 -4.39 0.51 13.85
CA ARG A 34 -5.81 0.65 14.25
C ARG A 34 -6.16 2.00 14.86
N THR A 35 -5.21 2.91 14.95
CA THR A 35 -5.39 4.26 15.51
C THR A 35 -5.07 5.35 14.48
N PRO A 36 -5.89 5.53 13.41
CA PRO A 36 -5.61 6.48 12.32
C PRO A 36 -5.29 7.89 12.78
N ALA A 37 -5.95 8.38 13.84
CA ALA A 37 -5.75 9.72 14.40
C ALA A 37 -4.34 9.96 14.95
N GLN A 38 -3.60 8.91 15.29
CA GLN A 38 -2.21 9.00 15.77
C GLN A 38 -1.19 8.99 14.62
N LEU A 39 -1.61 8.69 13.41
CA LEU A 39 -0.77 8.62 12.22
C LEU A 39 -0.94 9.90 11.39
N ASN A 40 -0.53 11.03 11.97
CA ASN A 40 -0.75 12.39 11.47
C ASN A 40 0.54 13.20 11.33
N GLU A 41 1.69 12.54 11.20
CA GLU A 41 2.97 13.19 10.98
C GLU A 41 2.95 13.95 9.65
N LYS A 42 3.45 15.21 9.67
CA LYS A 42 3.65 16.00 8.47
C LYS A 42 4.80 15.38 7.66
N ALA A 43 4.55 15.11 6.39
CA ALA A 43 5.57 14.60 5.48
C ALA A 43 6.62 15.67 5.15
N PRO A 44 7.85 15.26 4.74
CA PRO A 44 8.79 16.15 4.06
C PRO A 44 8.15 16.76 2.80
N ASP A 45 8.66 17.92 2.36
CA ASP A 45 8.16 18.61 1.15
C ASP A 45 8.27 17.73 -0.10
N THR A 46 9.33 16.92 -0.16
CA THR A 46 9.49 15.85 -1.15
C THR A 46 10.04 14.60 -0.48
N TYR A 47 9.58 13.42 -0.92
CA TYR A 47 10.12 12.13 -0.49
C TYR A 47 9.88 11.06 -1.53
N LYS A 48 10.59 9.95 -1.40
CA LYS A 48 10.37 8.78 -2.23
C LYS A 48 9.82 7.63 -1.40
N ALA A 49 8.86 6.92 -1.97
CA ALA A 49 8.32 5.69 -1.43
C ALA A 49 8.64 4.53 -2.37
N LYS A 50 9.39 3.54 -1.87
CA LYS A 50 9.72 2.31 -2.59
C LYS A 50 8.67 1.25 -2.28
N PHE A 51 8.20 0.57 -3.32
CA PHE A 51 7.30 -0.57 -3.25
C PHE A 51 7.99 -1.80 -3.82
N GLU A 52 8.23 -2.79 -2.98
CA GLU A 52 8.67 -4.13 -3.36
C GLU A 52 7.44 -4.98 -3.62
N THR A 53 7.29 -5.49 -4.84
CA THR A 53 6.09 -6.22 -5.25
C THR A 53 6.36 -7.64 -5.74
N SER A 54 5.31 -8.40 -6.04
CA SER A 54 5.41 -9.72 -6.68
C SER A 54 5.99 -9.67 -8.10
N LYS A 55 5.96 -8.49 -8.77
CA LYS A 55 6.47 -8.28 -10.15
C LYS A 55 7.80 -7.54 -10.23
N GLY A 56 8.36 -7.12 -9.10
CA GLY A 56 9.55 -6.29 -9.01
C GLY A 56 9.29 -5.02 -8.19
N ASP A 57 10.22 -4.08 -8.26
CA ASP A 57 10.18 -2.86 -7.46
C ASP A 57 9.76 -1.66 -8.32
N PHE A 58 9.02 -0.73 -7.71
CA PHE A 58 8.81 0.60 -8.27
C PHE A 58 8.96 1.68 -7.20
N VAL A 59 9.26 2.90 -7.62
CA VAL A 59 9.48 4.05 -6.73
C VAL A 59 8.55 5.19 -7.11
N VAL A 60 7.87 5.73 -6.12
CA VAL A 60 7.01 6.92 -6.25
C VAL A 60 7.74 8.12 -5.63
N ALA A 61 7.97 9.17 -6.41
CA ALA A 61 8.34 10.47 -5.88
C ALA A 61 7.06 11.23 -5.50
N VAL A 62 7.00 11.72 -4.27
CA VAL A 62 5.87 12.46 -3.73
C VAL A 62 6.25 13.92 -3.58
N HIS A 63 5.33 14.82 -3.96
CA HIS A 63 5.45 16.27 -3.89
C HIS A 63 4.33 16.80 -3.00
N ARG A 64 4.68 17.20 -1.79
CA ARG A 64 3.69 17.64 -0.79
C ARG A 64 2.92 18.88 -1.25
N ASP A 65 3.55 19.77 -1.99
CA ASP A 65 2.92 20.99 -2.53
C ASP A 65 1.83 20.72 -3.57
N TRP A 66 1.81 19.53 -4.20
CA TRP A 66 0.77 19.17 -5.16
C TRP A 66 -0.57 18.89 -4.47
N ALA A 67 -0.56 18.09 -3.41
CA ALA A 67 -1.73 17.72 -2.63
C ALA A 67 -1.31 17.40 -1.18
N PRO A 68 -1.15 18.41 -0.31
CA PRO A 68 -0.50 18.27 1.00
C PRO A 68 -1.18 17.27 1.93
N LEU A 69 -2.52 17.23 1.97
CA LEU A 69 -3.24 16.30 2.83
C LEU A 69 -3.07 14.85 2.37
N GLY A 70 -3.15 14.63 1.05
CA GLY A 70 -2.88 13.33 0.43
C GLY A 70 -1.45 12.86 0.66
N ALA A 71 -0.46 13.73 0.45
CA ALA A 71 0.96 13.43 0.65
C ALA A 71 1.26 13.05 2.11
N ASP A 72 0.74 13.80 3.09
CA ASP A 72 0.90 13.51 4.52
C ASP A 72 0.25 12.16 4.89
N ARG A 73 -0.97 11.88 4.40
CA ARG A 73 -1.64 10.59 4.60
C ARG A 73 -0.82 9.44 4.01
N PHE A 74 -0.37 9.55 2.77
CA PHE A 74 0.40 8.51 2.10
C PHE A 74 1.72 8.24 2.80
N TYR A 75 2.44 9.29 3.25
CA TYR A 75 3.65 9.17 4.04
C TYR A 75 3.44 8.32 5.30
N ASN A 76 2.40 8.65 6.09
CA ASN A 76 2.08 7.92 7.30
C ASN A 76 1.69 6.46 7.04
N LEU A 77 0.94 6.18 5.98
CA LEU A 77 0.57 4.82 5.58
C LEU A 77 1.81 4.00 5.20
N VAL A 78 2.70 4.54 4.36
CA VAL A 78 3.94 3.86 3.95
C VAL A 78 4.87 3.65 5.14
N LYS A 79 5.16 4.70 5.90
CA LYS A 79 6.08 4.67 7.05
C LYS A 79 5.69 3.63 8.11
N ASN A 80 4.39 3.41 8.29
CA ASN A 80 3.87 2.46 9.26
C ASN A 80 3.52 1.09 8.65
N GLY A 81 3.84 0.86 7.35
CA GLY A 81 3.67 -0.41 6.67
C GLY A 81 2.21 -0.81 6.44
N PHE A 82 1.31 0.15 6.25
CA PHE A 82 -0.10 -0.11 5.96
C PHE A 82 -0.29 -0.91 4.66
N PHE A 83 0.56 -0.66 3.66
CA PHE A 83 0.47 -1.30 2.34
C PHE A 83 1.10 -2.70 2.28
N ASP A 84 1.85 -3.12 3.33
CA ASP A 84 2.53 -4.41 3.32
C ASP A 84 1.52 -5.55 3.22
N ASP A 85 1.82 -6.55 2.39
CA ASP A 85 0.94 -7.67 2.02
C ASP A 85 -0.41 -7.26 1.41
N GLY A 86 -0.54 -5.99 0.99
CA GLY A 86 -1.72 -5.50 0.27
C GLY A 86 -1.77 -6.02 -1.18
N ARG A 87 -2.95 -6.02 -1.79
CA ARG A 87 -3.16 -6.50 -3.16
C ARG A 87 -3.48 -5.36 -4.11
N PHE A 88 -3.01 -5.49 -5.35
CA PHE A 88 -3.46 -4.68 -6.47
C PHE A 88 -4.82 -5.23 -6.93
N PHE A 89 -5.87 -4.81 -6.25
CA PHE A 89 -7.19 -5.47 -6.33
C PHE A 89 -8.06 -5.02 -7.51
N ARG A 90 -7.67 -3.94 -8.19
CA ARG A 90 -8.35 -3.43 -9.36
C ARG A 90 -7.34 -2.98 -10.39
N VAL A 91 -7.23 -3.70 -11.49
CA VAL A 91 -6.28 -3.42 -12.56
C VAL A 91 -7.04 -3.33 -13.88
N ILE A 92 -7.19 -2.11 -14.40
CA ILE A 92 -7.93 -1.83 -15.62
C ILE A 92 -6.95 -1.33 -16.69
N PRO A 93 -6.63 -2.16 -17.70
CA PRO A 93 -5.68 -1.78 -18.76
C PRO A 93 -6.06 -0.46 -19.42
N ARG A 94 -5.06 0.36 -19.72
CA ARG A 94 -5.22 1.69 -20.32
C ARG A 94 -5.99 2.71 -19.47
N PHE A 95 -6.27 2.38 -18.21
CA PHE A 95 -6.89 3.31 -17.27
C PHE A 95 -6.03 3.48 -16.02
N MET A 96 -6.07 2.54 -15.06
CA MET A 96 -5.32 2.66 -13.81
C MET A 96 -5.17 1.31 -13.10
N VAL A 97 -4.28 1.26 -12.11
CA VAL A 97 -4.19 0.21 -11.09
C VAL A 97 -4.47 0.80 -9.72
N GLN A 98 -5.37 0.17 -8.95
CA GLN A 98 -5.80 0.62 -7.62
C GLN A 98 -5.40 -0.38 -6.55
N PHE A 99 -4.90 0.14 -5.42
CA PHE A 99 -4.49 -0.61 -4.24
C PHE A 99 -4.72 0.22 -2.97
N GLY A 100 -4.29 -0.28 -1.78
CA GLY A 100 -4.43 0.46 -0.52
C GLY A 100 -5.62 0.01 0.32
N ILE A 101 -6.05 -1.24 0.17
CA ILE A 101 -6.84 -1.97 1.15
C ILE A 101 -5.86 -2.80 1.98
N ASN A 102 -5.91 -2.67 3.31
CA ASN A 102 -5.08 -3.49 4.20
C ASN A 102 -5.63 -4.91 4.26
N GLY A 103 -4.73 -5.89 4.14
CA GLY A 103 -5.09 -7.31 4.13
C GLY A 103 -5.68 -7.84 5.43
N ASN A 104 -5.50 -7.11 6.56
CA ASN A 104 -6.13 -7.40 7.84
C ASN A 104 -7.44 -6.62 7.97
N PRO A 105 -8.62 -7.30 8.02
CA PRO A 105 -9.91 -6.62 8.09
C PRO A 105 -10.09 -5.73 9.32
N THR A 106 -9.49 -6.11 10.45
CA THR A 106 -9.55 -5.31 11.69
C THR A 106 -8.79 -3.99 11.56
N VAL A 107 -7.63 -4.01 10.88
CA VAL A 107 -6.90 -2.78 10.54
C VAL A 107 -7.71 -1.98 9.53
N GLN A 108 -8.19 -2.61 8.46
CA GLN A 108 -8.95 -1.93 7.41
C GLN A 108 -10.21 -1.24 7.96
N SER A 109 -10.94 -1.89 8.88
CA SER A 109 -12.17 -1.32 9.48
C SER A 109 -11.92 -0.02 10.23
N ALA A 110 -10.77 0.14 10.88
CA ALA A 110 -10.40 1.38 11.57
C ALA A 110 -10.23 2.57 10.62
N TRP A 111 -9.95 2.31 9.33
CA TRP A 111 -9.73 3.35 8.32
C TRP A 111 -10.96 3.68 7.48
N LEU A 112 -12.06 2.93 7.59
CA LEU A 112 -13.26 3.13 6.76
C LEU A 112 -13.82 4.55 6.86
N ASN A 113 -13.77 5.15 8.04
CA ASN A 113 -14.28 6.49 8.34
C ASN A 113 -13.16 7.50 8.63
N ALA A 114 -11.90 7.16 8.41
CA ALA A 114 -10.76 8.05 8.57
C ALA A 114 -10.62 8.99 7.35
N ASN A 115 -11.69 9.70 7.07
CA ASN A 115 -11.83 10.56 5.90
C ASN A 115 -10.81 11.69 5.89
N LEU A 116 -10.36 12.05 4.70
CA LEU A 116 -9.45 13.14 4.40
C LEU A 116 -10.21 14.20 3.60
N LYS A 117 -10.07 15.47 3.98
CA LYS A 117 -10.57 16.58 3.17
C LYS A 117 -9.89 16.60 1.82
N ASP A 118 -10.58 17.08 0.79
CA ASP A 118 -10.01 17.12 -0.54
C ASP A 118 -8.91 18.19 -0.64
N ASP A 119 -7.85 17.83 -1.35
CA ASP A 119 -6.85 18.79 -1.83
C ASP A 119 -7.32 19.38 -3.16
N PRO A 120 -6.97 20.65 -3.47
CA PRO A 120 -7.21 21.21 -4.79
C PRO A 120 -6.38 20.45 -5.85
N VAL A 121 -6.95 20.25 -7.03
CA VAL A 121 -6.26 19.64 -8.16
C VAL A 121 -5.26 20.63 -8.75
N LYS A 122 -3.97 20.43 -8.49
CA LYS A 122 -2.87 21.25 -9.00
C LYS A 122 -2.12 20.60 -10.17
N GLN A 123 -2.24 19.29 -10.30
CA GLN A 123 -1.60 18.50 -11.37
C GLN A 123 -2.67 17.71 -12.11
N SER A 124 -2.47 17.51 -13.41
CA SER A 124 -3.33 16.62 -14.19
C SER A 124 -2.99 15.15 -13.94
N ASN A 125 -3.98 14.27 -14.04
CA ASN A 125 -3.85 12.82 -13.90
C ASN A 125 -3.16 12.21 -15.13
N LYS A 126 -1.85 12.40 -15.26
CA LYS A 126 -1.02 11.86 -16.33
C LYS A 126 -0.61 10.42 -16.06
N ARG A 127 -0.18 9.69 -17.10
CA ARG A 127 0.42 8.37 -16.95
C ARG A 127 1.53 8.38 -15.89
N GLY A 128 1.51 7.38 -14.99
CA GLY A 128 2.45 7.22 -13.89
C GLY A 128 2.15 8.09 -12.66
N TYR A 129 1.20 9.03 -12.73
CA TYR A 129 0.82 9.82 -11.56
C TYR A 129 -0.04 9.02 -10.61
N ILE A 130 0.15 9.23 -9.30
CA ILE A 130 -0.57 8.57 -8.22
C ILE A 130 -1.53 9.53 -7.53
N THR A 131 -2.74 9.04 -7.27
CA THR A 131 -3.86 9.84 -6.77
C THR A 131 -4.68 9.01 -5.79
N PHE A 132 -5.30 9.63 -4.78
CA PHE A 132 -6.25 8.94 -3.90
C PHE A 132 -7.58 8.67 -4.62
N ALA A 133 -8.09 7.46 -4.44
CA ALA A 133 -9.46 7.14 -4.81
C ALA A 133 -10.47 7.80 -3.85
N THR A 134 -11.63 8.18 -4.37
CA THR A 134 -12.72 8.81 -3.61
C THR A 134 -14.07 8.23 -4.05
N ALA A 135 -15.03 8.21 -3.14
CA ALA A 135 -16.43 7.88 -3.40
C ALA A 135 -17.33 9.14 -3.44
N GLY A 136 -16.72 10.32 -3.48
CA GLY A 136 -17.35 11.63 -3.47
C GLY A 136 -16.52 12.63 -2.66
N PRO A 137 -16.97 13.86 -2.51
CA PRO A 137 -16.22 14.91 -1.80
C PRO A 137 -15.86 14.51 -0.36
N ASN A 138 -14.60 14.71 0.01
CA ASN A 138 -14.05 14.46 1.36
C ASN A 138 -14.22 13.00 1.85
N THR A 139 -14.14 12.01 0.95
CA THR A 139 -14.26 10.58 1.31
C THR A 139 -12.98 9.78 1.08
N ARG A 140 -11.88 10.43 0.74
CA ARG A 140 -10.57 9.79 0.61
C ARG A 140 -10.14 9.18 1.94
N THR A 141 -9.66 7.92 1.95
CA THR A 141 -9.15 7.27 3.16
C THR A 141 -7.73 6.71 2.96
N THR A 142 -7.60 5.51 2.37
CA THR A 142 -6.32 4.80 2.21
C THR A 142 -6.04 4.31 0.79
N GLN A 143 -7.09 4.20 -0.04
CA GLN A 143 -6.96 3.64 -1.38
C GLN A 143 -6.37 4.67 -2.34
N VAL A 144 -5.41 4.23 -3.14
CA VAL A 144 -4.72 5.04 -4.16
C VAL A 144 -4.71 4.30 -5.49
N PHE A 145 -4.52 5.04 -6.58
CA PHE A 145 -4.33 4.46 -7.89
C PHE A 145 -3.19 5.12 -8.65
N ILE A 146 -2.54 4.35 -9.52
CA ILE A 146 -1.53 4.84 -10.47
C ILE A 146 -2.17 4.82 -11.87
N ASN A 147 -2.08 5.93 -12.57
CA ASN A 147 -2.62 6.08 -13.92
C ASN A 147 -1.79 5.31 -14.95
N TYR A 148 -2.43 4.49 -15.78
CA TYR A 148 -1.80 3.82 -16.93
C TYR A 148 -1.77 4.67 -18.21
N ALA A 149 -2.58 5.71 -18.26
CA ALA A 149 -2.68 6.63 -19.37
C ALA A 149 -2.94 8.06 -18.84
N ASP A 150 -2.98 9.03 -19.74
CA ASP A 150 -3.41 10.40 -19.41
C ASP A 150 -4.92 10.40 -19.22
N ASN A 151 -5.34 10.59 -17.97
CA ASN A 151 -6.73 10.56 -17.53
C ASN A 151 -7.20 11.96 -17.10
N ALA A 152 -6.94 12.99 -17.91
CA ALA A 152 -7.27 14.39 -17.59
C ALA A 152 -8.74 14.64 -17.22
N ARG A 153 -9.66 13.76 -17.65
CA ARG A 153 -11.08 13.82 -17.25
C ARG A 153 -11.27 13.70 -15.73
N LEU A 154 -10.32 13.10 -15.02
CA LEU A 154 -10.37 12.94 -13.55
C LEU A 154 -10.11 14.26 -12.82
N ASP A 155 -9.45 15.22 -13.47
CA ASP A 155 -9.07 16.49 -12.86
C ASP A 155 -10.32 17.29 -12.46
N SER A 156 -11.32 17.38 -13.35
CA SER A 156 -12.59 18.04 -13.08
C SER A 156 -13.48 17.31 -12.05
N GLN A 157 -13.14 16.05 -11.73
CA GLN A 157 -13.82 15.26 -10.70
C GLN A 157 -13.17 15.34 -9.33
N GLY A 158 -12.13 16.19 -9.18
CA GLY A 158 -11.46 16.43 -7.90
C GLY A 158 -10.38 15.41 -7.52
N PHE A 159 -9.94 14.56 -8.45
CA PHE A 159 -8.83 13.64 -8.23
C PHE A 159 -7.49 14.40 -8.28
N ALA A 160 -6.91 14.73 -7.13
CA ALA A 160 -5.68 15.50 -6.99
C ALA A 160 -4.44 14.59 -6.90
N PRO A 161 -3.57 14.51 -7.93
CA PRO A 161 -2.30 13.80 -7.86
C PRO A 161 -1.39 14.39 -6.79
N PHE A 162 -0.67 13.52 -6.05
CA PHE A 162 0.29 13.92 -5.03
C PHE A 162 1.72 13.44 -5.31
N GLY A 163 1.92 12.67 -6.37
CA GLY A 163 3.22 12.13 -6.76
C GLY A 163 3.19 11.42 -8.09
N GLN A 164 4.34 10.84 -8.45
CA GLN A 164 4.51 10.11 -9.71
C GLN A 164 5.49 8.94 -9.55
N VAL A 165 5.31 7.89 -10.34
CA VAL A 165 6.27 6.79 -10.48
C VAL A 165 7.49 7.31 -11.23
N VAL A 166 8.65 7.27 -10.58
CA VAL A 166 9.94 7.74 -11.14
C VAL A 166 10.85 6.58 -11.53
N SER A 167 10.55 5.36 -11.10
CA SER A 167 11.26 4.14 -11.46
C SER A 167 10.31 2.95 -11.40
N GLY A 168 10.47 1.98 -12.31
CA GLY A 168 9.69 0.73 -12.31
C GLY A 168 8.28 0.87 -12.88
N MET A 169 7.99 1.85 -13.76
CA MET A 169 6.68 1.92 -14.42
C MET A 169 6.40 0.69 -15.29
N ASP A 170 7.44 0.05 -15.83
CA ASP A 170 7.33 -1.23 -16.54
C ASP A 170 6.94 -2.40 -15.63
N VAL A 171 7.27 -2.32 -14.33
CA VAL A 171 6.78 -3.26 -13.31
C VAL A 171 5.30 -3.04 -13.04
N VAL A 172 4.88 -1.77 -12.93
CA VAL A 172 3.46 -1.41 -12.75
C VAL A 172 2.62 -1.87 -13.94
N ASP A 173 3.13 -1.76 -15.17
CA ASP A 173 2.45 -2.22 -16.38
C ASP A 173 2.25 -3.75 -16.45
N LYS A 174 3.08 -4.54 -15.75
CA LYS A 174 3.02 -6.01 -15.72
C LYS A 174 2.07 -6.56 -14.64
N LEU A 175 1.43 -5.71 -13.85
CA LEU A 175 0.49 -6.15 -12.83
C LEU A 175 -0.72 -6.86 -13.45
N ASN A 176 -1.11 -7.98 -12.84
CA ASN A 176 -2.12 -8.87 -13.40
C ASN A 176 -3.52 -8.21 -13.44
N SER A 177 -4.10 -8.12 -14.63
CA SER A 177 -5.40 -7.49 -14.88
C SER A 177 -6.55 -8.50 -15.10
N GLU A 178 -6.31 -9.82 -14.97
CA GLU A 178 -7.30 -10.84 -15.32
C GLU A 178 -8.60 -10.74 -14.52
N TYR A 179 -8.54 -10.18 -13.32
CA TYR A 179 -9.70 -10.06 -12.44
C TYR A 179 -10.47 -8.74 -12.56
N GLY A 180 -9.88 -7.72 -13.18
CA GLY A 180 -10.51 -6.40 -13.35
C GLY A 180 -10.89 -5.77 -12.01
N GLU A 181 -12.20 -5.58 -11.79
CA GLU A 181 -12.77 -4.98 -10.56
C GLU A 181 -13.30 -6.01 -9.55
N ARG A 182 -13.44 -7.28 -9.96
CA ARG A 182 -14.11 -8.34 -9.18
C ARG A 182 -13.61 -8.52 -7.75
N PRO A 183 -12.29 -8.39 -7.44
CA PRO A 183 -11.78 -8.66 -6.09
C PRO A 183 -12.40 -7.80 -4.99
N ASN A 184 -12.87 -6.61 -5.31
CA ASN A 184 -13.53 -5.73 -4.32
C ASN A 184 -15.00 -5.41 -4.64
N GLU A 185 -15.64 -6.22 -5.47
CA GLU A 185 -17.08 -6.09 -5.68
C GLU A 185 -17.81 -6.15 -4.33
N ARG A 186 -18.78 -5.25 -4.13
CA ARG A 186 -19.53 -5.10 -2.87
C ARG A 186 -18.64 -4.97 -1.61
N ASN A 187 -17.44 -4.36 -1.78
CA ASN A 187 -16.45 -4.21 -0.73
C ASN A 187 -15.94 -5.53 -0.12
N ALA A 188 -16.01 -6.63 -0.86
CA ALA A 188 -15.69 -7.95 -0.33
C ALA A 188 -14.24 -8.04 0.19
N TYR A 189 -13.26 -7.47 -0.53
CA TYR A 189 -11.88 -7.45 -0.05
C TYR A 189 -11.72 -6.62 1.24
N MET A 190 -12.34 -5.44 1.31
CA MET A 190 -12.29 -4.60 2.51
C MET A 190 -12.85 -5.30 3.75
N LEU A 191 -13.90 -6.10 3.59
CA LEU A 191 -14.58 -6.77 4.68
C LEU A 191 -13.91 -8.08 5.11
N LYS A 192 -13.32 -8.84 4.16
CA LYS A 192 -12.83 -10.20 4.38
C LYS A 192 -11.30 -10.31 4.36
N GLY A 193 -10.60 -9.29 3.88
CA GLY A 193 -9.14 -9.21 3.85
C GLY A 193 -8.46 -10.23 2.94
N ASN A 194 -7.18 -10.47 3.20
CA ASN A 194 -6.32 -11.31 2.36
C ASN A 194 -6.78 -12.77 2.30
N ALA A 195 -7.39 -13.31 3.36
CA ALA A 195 -7.90 -14.69 3.35
C ALA A 195 -8.90 -14.92 2.19
N TYR A 196 -9.77 -13.94 1.94
CA TYR A 196 -10.71 -14.00 0.83
C TYR A 196 -10.01 -13.92 -0.53
N VAL A 197 -9.18 -12.89 -0.76
CA VAL A 197 -8.59 -12.70 -2.08
C VAL A 197 -7.53 -13.76 -2.41
N THR A 198 -6.84 -14.30 -1.43
CA THR A 198 -5.91 -15.42 -1.64
C THR A 198 -6.64 -16.69 -2.10
N LYS A 199 -7.84 -16.92 -1.58
CA LYS A 199 -8.67 -18.06 -1.96
C LYS A 199 -9.32 -17.89 -3.34
N ASP A 200 -9.97 -16.75 -3.55
CA ASP A 200 -10.88 -16.56 -4.69
C ASP A 200 -10.18 -15.87 -5.89
N PHE A 201 -9.03 -15.22 -5.66
CA PHE A 201 -8.24 -14.48 -6.66
C PHE A 201 -6.73 -14.73 -6.48
N PRO A 202 -6.26 -15.99 -6.57
CA PRO A 202 -4.90 -16.39 -6.16
C PRO A 202 -3.78 -15.73 -6.99
N ASN A 203 -4.06 -15.25 -8.20
CA ASN A 203 -3.08 -14.62 -9.08
C ASN A 203 -3.00 -13.09 -8.90
N LEU A 204 -3.66 -12.51 -7.90
CA LEU A 204 -3.50 -11.08 -7.62
C LEU A 204 -2.06 -10.77 -7.23
N ASP A 205 -1.48 -9.78 -7.88
CA ASP A 205 -0.19 -9.24 -7.49
C ASP A 205 -0.28 -8.50 -6.15
N SER A 206 0.82 -8.51 -5.42
CA SER A 206 0.90 -7.98 -4.06
C SER A 206 2.04 -7.01 -3.86
N VAL A 207 1.86 -6.09 -2.92
CA VAL A 207 2.93 -5.33 -2.29
C VAL A 207 3.54 -6.22 -1.20
N LYS A 208 4.81 -6.60 -1.34
CA LYS A 208 5.55 -7.33 -0.31
C LYS A 208 5.89 -6.40 0.86
N LYS A 209 6.38 -5.20 0.50
CA LYS A 209 6.77 -4.17 1.46
C LYS A 209 6.72 -2.80 0.81
N ALA A 210 6.29 -1.80 1.58
CA ALA A 210 6.43 -0.39 1.22
C ALA A 210 7.30 0.33 2.26
N SER A 211 8.20 1.21 1.82
CA SER A 211 9.10 1.95 2.71
C SER A 211 9.40 3.35 2.17
N ILE A 212 9.64 4.29 3.09
CA ILE A 212 10.18 5.59 2.73
C ILE A 212 11.69 5.42 2.49
N GLU A 213 12.17 5.83 1.31
CA GLU A 213 13.60 5.84 1.04
C GLU A 213 14.28 6.89 1.93
N LYS A 214 15.43 6.52 2.51
CA LYS A 214 16.26 7.48 3.22
C LYS A 214 16.75 8.52 2.20
N SER A 215 16.58 9.80 2.50
CA SER A 215 17.23 10.86 1.74
C SER A 215 18.73 10.56 1.79
N GLY A 216 19.34 10.31 0.64
CA GLY A 216 20.80 10.21 0.56
C GLY A 216 21.38 11.54 1.06
N GLY A 217 22.19 11.45 2.11
CA GLY A 217 22.98 12.58 2.58
C GLY A 217 24.06 12.93 1.55
#